data_a84e019b38409d1962d33ebe6ce3f7ca
#
_entry.id   a84e019b38409d1962d33ebe6ce3f7ca
#
_cell.length_a   1.000
_cell.length_b   1.000
_cell.length_c   1.000
_cell.angle_alpha   90.00
_cell.angle_beta   90.00
_cell.angle_gamma   90.00
#
_symmetry.space_group_name_H-M   'P 1'
#
loop_
_entity.id
_entity.type
_entity.pdbx_description
1 polymer ?
#
loop_
_entity_poly.entity_id
_entity_poly.type
_entity_poly.pdbx_seq_one_letter_code
_entity_poly.pdbx_strand_id
1 'polypeptide(L)'
;MKKSHLLLGLGISISLLTACQKQETSTPSTSQATTTVVEETTVAPKPVADYTLYNSVLQDYKEALKKEGGSFDKENINQFILIAKNNHYLQGASYILYDFDKNGVDELLVATTSRDNKHAILDIRTIVDGKVVQVTNAENQLSFIGERMNIFPLEDGTFTYIGAASAKDHVYAHYKWNETGSALERVKEGTTPDVIEGLAPKLNIPENDWYPVQWYITTPEKQKEMAKAKLDLQAIKNGDYTSLKGTWVDGTGHTFIFDEKGLVDENYEMKLSSFKENKGTLIGGYGPKNLPVGGAAVYIIPGGVPMTADRNDTFVDPIQTDKDRIFAGQQFPRFASEFHYRIDD
;
A
#
# COMPACT_ATOMS: atom_id res chain seq x y z
N MET A 1 54.13 11.38 -19.57
CA MET A 1 54.81 10.94 -20.81
C MET A 1 53.97 9.85 -21.45
N LYS A 2 53.69 10.04 -22.79
CA LYS A 2 53.10 9.13 -23.82
C LYS A 2 51.66 8.67 -23.54
N LYS A 3 50.65 9.25 -24.08
CA LYS A 3 50.01 9.31 -25.44
C LYS A 3 50.07 7.99 -26.22
N SER A 4 48.90 7.40 -26.52
CA SER A 4 48.60 6.93 -27.88
C SER A 4 47.12 6.74 -28.07
N HIS A 5 46.61 7.39 -29.10
CA HIS A 5 45.30 7.25 -29.74
C HIS A 5 45.29 5.99 -30.61
N LEU A 6 44.15 5.40 -30.88
CA LEU A 6 43.81 4.96 -32.23
C LEU A 6 42.27 4.92 -32.44
N LEU A 7 41.89 5.47 -33.56
CA LEU A 7 40.55 5.64 -34.15
C LEU A 7 40.21 4.51 -35.16
N LEU A 8 38.97 4.52 -35.62
CA LEU A 8 38.31 3.97 -36.84
C LEU A 8 37.83 2.50 -36.73
N GLY A 9 36.61 2.17 -37.21
CA GLY A 9 35.99 2.48 -38.45
C GLY A 9 34.52 2.06 -38.56
N LEU A 10 33.83 2.86 -39.31
CA LEU A 10 32.47 2.73 -39.86
C LEU A 10 32.28 1.53 -40.77
N GLY A 11 31.08 0.97 -40.79
CA GLY A 11 30.63 0.01 -41.80
C GLY A 11 29.15 -0.04 -41.97
N ILE A 12 28.60 0.86 -42.81
CA ILE A 12 27.22 0.84 -43.31
C ILE A 12 27.16 -0.08 -44.51
N SER A 13 26.25 -1.03 -44.55
CA SER A 13 25.89 -1.75 -45.78
C SER A 13 24.38 -1.79 -45.96
N ILE A 14 23.95 -0.99 -46.88
CA ILE A 14 22.59 -0.96 -47.46
C ILE A 14 22.60 -1.91 -48.65
N SER A 15 21.70 -2.87 -48.72
CA SER A 15 21.45 -3.66 -49.92
C SER A 15 19.99 -3.52 -50.33
N LEU A 16 19.77 -2.74 -51.36
CA LEU A 16 18.56 -2.70 -52.18
C LEU A 16 18.62 -3.84 -53.19
N LEU A 17 17.56 -4.61 -53.34
CA LEU A 17 17.32 -5.44 -54.49
C LEU A 17 15.92 -5.17 -55.06
N THR A 18 15.94 -4.72 -56.26
CA THR A 18 14.84 -4.28 -57.14
C THR A 18 14.16 -5.49 -57.78
N ALA A 19 12.88 -5.32 -58.02
CA ALA A 19 11.93 -6.22 -58.66
C ALA A 19 12.23 -6.45 -60.16
N CYS A 20 11.77 -7.58 -60.70
CA CYS A 20 11.32 -7.69 -62.09
C CYS A 20 10.03 -8.49 -62.18
N GLN A 21 9.03 -7.83 -62.75
CA GLN A 21 7.75 -8.37 -63.16
C GLN A 21 7.89 -9.35 -64.30
N LYS A 22 7.14 -10.44 -64.26
CA LYS A 22 6.65 -11.12 -65.49
C LYS A 22 5.20 -11.52 -65.26
N GLN A 23 4.41 -11.06 -66.23
CA GLN A 23 2.96 -11.25 -66.32
C GLN A 23 2.74 -12.49 -67.23
N GLU A 24 2.02 -13.48 -66.74
CA GLU A 24 1.34 -14.46 -67.60
C GLU A 24 -0.07 -14.73 -67.06
N THR A 25 -1.00 -14.62 -67.96
CA THR A 25 -2.45 -14.84 -67.87
C THR A 25 -2.78 -16.30 -67.91
N SER A 26 -3.61 -16.81 -66.94
CA SER A 26 -4.56 -17.89 -67.25
C SER A 26 -5.56 -18.14 -66.10
N THR A 27 -6.82 -17.97 -66.40
CA THR A 27 -8.09 -18.61 -65.97
C THR A 27 -8.35 -19.01 -64.51
N PRO A 28 -9.56 -18.74 -63.97
CA PRO A 28 -9.90 -18.86 -62.57
C PRO A 28 -10.24 -20.34 -62.21
N SER A 29 -9.57 -20.86 -61.22
CA SER A 29 -9.99 -22.07 -60.51
C SER A 29 -10.57 -21.67 -59.15
N THR A 30 -11.84 -21.97 -58.94
CA THR A 30 -12.59 -21.75 -57.71
C THR A 30 -12.00 -22.62 -56.59
N SER A 31 -11.20 -22.03 -55.69
CA SER A 31 -10.78 -22.64 -54.45
C SER A 31 -11.60 -22.04 -53.32
N GLN A 32 -12.44 -22.85 -52.69
CA GLN A 32 -13.16 -22.52 -51.46
C GLN A 32 -12.13 -22.23 -50.37
N ALA A 33 -12.08 -20.96 -49.93
CA ALA A 33 -11.37 -20.58 -48.75
C ALA A 33 -12.18 -21.08 -47.53
N THR A 34 -11.68 -22.11 -46.87
CA THR A 34 -12.16 -22.52 -45.55
C THR A 34 -11.72 -21.45 -44.56
N THR A 35 -12.65 -20.55 -44.23
CA THR A 35 -12.47 -19.59 -43.15
C THR A 35 -12.50 -20.38 -41.84
N THR A 36 -11.33 -20.64 -41.25
CA THR A 36 -11.24 -21.10 -39.88
C THR A 36 -11.67 -19.94 -38.98
N VAL A 37 -12.90 -20.00 -38.49
CA VAL A 37 -13.37 -19.13 -37.43
C VAL A 37 -12.57 -19.52 -36.20
N VAL A 38 -11.60 -18.69 -35.81
CA VAL A 38 -11.00 -18.77 -34.47
C VAL A 38 -12.09 -18.27 -33.54
N GLU A 39 -12.74 -19.17 -32.84
CA GLU A 39 -13.60 -18.84 -31.71
C GLU A 39 -12.70 -18.18 -30.67
N GLU A 40 -12.75 -16.86 -30.62
CA GLU A 40 -12.21 -16.07 -29.51
C GLU A 40 -13.06 -16.43 -28.29
N THR A 41 -12.57 -17.36 -27.46
CA THR A 41 -13.19 -17.70 -26.19
C THR A 41 -13.12 -16.44 -25.31
N THR A 42 -14.17 -15.65 -25.31
CA THR A 42 -14.36 -14.57 -24.34
C THR A 42 -14.47 -15.22 -22.97
N VAL A 43 -13.35 -15.30 -22.26
CA VAL A 43 -13.34 -15.63 -20.84
C VAL A 43 -14.16 -14.57 -20.16
N ALA A 44 -15.29 -14.95 -19.58
CA ALA A 44 -16.11 -14.05 -18.78
C ALA A 44 -15.20 -13.40 -17.72
N PRO A 45 -15.31 -12.07 -17.50
CA PRO A 45 -14.50 -11.42 -16.48
C PRO A 45 -14.77 -12.10 -15.14
N LYS A 46 -13.70 -12.57 -14.47
CA LYS A 46 -13.81 -13.11 -13.10
C LYS A 46 -14.50 -12.05 -12.24
N PRO A 47 -15.46 -12.42 -11.38
CA PRO A 47 -16.06 -11.47 -10.46
C PRO A 47 -14.95 -10.86 -9.59
N VAL A 48 -14.88 -9.54 -9.56
CA VAL A 48 -13.95 -8.81 -8.70
C VAL A 48 -14.31 -9.14 -7.25
N ALA A 49 -13.36 -9.62 -6.47
CA ALA A 49 -13.58 -9.93 -5.07
C ALA A 49 -13.99 -8.67 -4.29
N ASP A 50 -14.91 -8.83 -3.35
CA ASP A 50 -15.28 -7.73 -2.44
C ASP A 50 -14.25 -7.62 -1.31
N TYR A 51 -13.23 -6.81 -1.53
CA TYR A 51 -12.16 -6.60 -0.55
C TYR A 51 -12.62 -5.87 0.72
N THR A 52 -13.83 -5.28 0.75
CA THR A 52 -14.38 -4.68 1.97
C THR A 52 -14.62 -5.72 3.08
N LEU A 53 -14.70 -7.00 2.72
CA LEU A 53 -14.76 -8.11 3.68
C LEU A 53 -13.56 -8.12 4.64
N TYR A 54 -12.40 -7.66 4.21
CA TYR A 54 -11.21 -7.54 5.07
C TYR A 54 -11.35 -6.46 6.15
N ASN A 55 -12.30 -5.54 6.04
CA ASN A 55 -12.46 -4.47 7.03
C ASN A 55 -12.75 -4.98 8.44
N SER A 56 -13.37 -6.16 8.58
CA SER A 56 -13.56 -6.79 9.89
C SER A 56 -12.22 -7.14 10.55
N VAL A 57 -11.25 -7.64 9.79
CA VAL A 57 -9.89 -7.94 10.26
C VAL A 57 -9.16 -6.66 10.62
N LEU A 58 -9.23 -5.64 9.76
CA LEU A 58 -8.61 -4.34 10.02
C LEU A 58 -9.18 -3.68 11.28
N GLN A 59 -10.50 -3.80 11.51
CA GLN A 59 -11.15 -3.32 12.74
C GLN A 59 -10.61 -4.03 13.99
N ASP A 60 -10.41 -5.35 13.94
CA ASP A 60 -9.86 -6.10 15.07
C ASP A 60 -8.43 -5.65 15.40
N TYR A 61 -7.57 -5.43 14.41
CA TYR A 61 -6.24 -4.86 14.63
C TYR A 61 -6.28 -3.42 15.17
N LYS A 62 -7.18 -2.57 14.65
CA LYS A 62 -7.40 -1.21 15.13
C LYS A 62 -7.83 -1.18 16.59
N GLU A 63 -8.75 -2.06 16.99
CA GLU A 63 -9.19 -2.21 18.37
C GLU A 63 -8.06 -2.71 19.28
N ALA A 64 -7.29 -3.70 18.83
CA ALA A 64 -6.14 -4.22 19.56
C ALA A 64 -5.08 -3.15 19.84
N LEU A 65 -4.82 -2.26 18.88
CA LEU A 65 -3.90 -1.14 19.06
C LEU A 65 -4.38 -0.13 20.10
N LYS A 66 -5.70 0.10 20.22
CA LYS A 66 -6.31 1.03 21.18
C LYS A 66 -6.45 0.48 22.57
N LYS A 67 -6.47 -0.85 22.74
CA LYS A 67 -6.76 -1.49 24.03
C LYS A 67 -5.62 -1.25 25.02
N GLU A 68 -5.95 -0.79 26.22
CA GLU A 68 -5.04 -0.72 27.35
C GLU A 68 -5.04 -2.07 28.10
N GLY A 69 -3.87 -2.67 28.36
CA GLY A 69 -3.70 -3.93 29.11
C GLY A 69 -3.87 -5.22 28.32
N GLY A 70 -3.43 -6.22 28.82
CA GLY A 70 -3.10 -7.64 28.74
C GLY A 70 -3.71 -8.50 27.66
N SER A 71 -4.92 -8.91 27.63
CA SER A 71 -5.47 -9.89 26.70
C SER A 71 -6.55 -9.30 25.80
N PHE A 72 -6.61 -9.77 24.58
CA PHE A 72 -7.64 -9.41 23.62
C PHE A 72 -8.33 -10.72 23.21
N ASP A 73 -9.59 -10.87 23.58
CA ASP A 73 -10.34 -12.12 23.43
C ASP A 73 -10.79 -12.41 21.98
N LYS A 74 -10.14 -11.80 20.99
CA LYS A 74 -10.37 -12.11 19.58
C LYS A 74 -9.28 -13.07 19.11
N GLU A 75 -9.66 -14.28 18.78
CA GLU A 75 -8.77 -15.33 18.27
C GLU A 75 -8.30 -15.05 16.83
N ASN A 76 -8.93 -14.09 16.15
CA ASN A 76 -8.76 -13.86 14.72
C ASN A 76 -7.61 -12.93 14.34
N ILE A 77 -6.73 -12.54 15.27
CA ILE A 77 -5.57 -11.68 14.98
C ILE A 77 -4.30 -12.27 15.55
N ASN A 78 -3.16 -11.90 14.99
CA ASN A 78 -1.88 -12.24 15.58
C ASN A 78 -1.69 -11.47 16.90
N GLN A 79 -1.67 -12.20 18.02
CA GLN A 79 -1.60 -11.64 19.37
C GLN A 79 -0.29 -10.87 19.66
N PHE A 80 0.74 -11.02 18.83
CA PHE A 80 1.97 -10.25 18.96
C PHE A 80 1.72 -8.74 18.86
N ILE A 81 0.66 -8.29 18.18
CA ILE A 81 0.32 -6.87 18.10
C ILE A 81 0.11 -6.23 19.48
N LEU A 82 -0.37 -6.98 20.47
CA LEU A 82 -0.59 -6.50 21.83
C LEU A 82 0.72 -6.26 22.58
N ILE A 83 1.75 -7.04 22.25
CA ILE A 83 3.11 -6.87 22.76
C ILE A 83 3.79 -5.73 22.01
N ALA A 84 3.68 -5.76 20.70
CA ALA A 84 4.33 -4.83 19.79
C ALA A 84 3.92 -3.37 20.03
N LYS A 85 2.64 -3.10 20.31
CA LYS A 85 2.13 -1.74 20.53
C LYS A 85 2.77 -1.01 21.70
N ASN A 86 3.32 -1.74 22.68
CA ASN A 86 4.03 -1.16 23.83
C ASN A 86 5.52 -0.93 23.53
N ASN A 87 6.00 -1.34 22.37
CA ASN A 87 7.38 -1.18 21.97
C ASN A 87 7.58 0.22 21.37
N HIS A 88 8.48 1.00 21.97
CA HIS A 88 8.75 2.38 21.55
C HIS A 88 9.35 2.50 20.13
N TYR A 89 9.80 1.40 19.52
CA TYR A 89 10.27 1.37 18.14
C TYR A 89 9.13 1.21 17.13
N LEU A 90 7.93 0.83 17.56
CA LEU A 90 6.80 0.64 16.69
C LEU A 90 5.92 1.90 16.65
N GLN A 91 5.37 2.18 15.46
CA GLN A 91 4.46 3.27 15.21
C GLN A 91 3.01 2.77 15.17
N GLY A 92 2.79 1.54 14.69
CA GLY A 92 1.45 0.99 14.55
C GLY A 92 1.42 -0.30 13.75
N ALA A 93 0.31 -0.52 13.06
CA ALA A 93 0.15 -1.59 12.09
C ALA A 93 -0.36 -1.05 10.76
N SER A 94 0.09 -1.67 9.69
CA SER A 94 -0.30 -1.36 8.32
C SER A 94 -0.71 -2.60 7.56
N TYR A 95 -1.37 -2.42 6.43
CA TYR A 95 -1.76 -3.49 5.53
C TYR A 95 -1.44 -3.18 4.08
N ILE A 96 -1.38 -4.21 3.26
CA ILE A 96 -1.36 -4.11 1.80
C ILE A 96 -2.25 -5.18 1.20
N LEU A 97 -2.80 -4.91 0.02
CA LEU A 97 -3.49 -5.88 -0.83
C LEU A 97 -2.57 -6.22 -2.01
N TYR A 98 -2.36 -7.50 -2.24
CA TYR A 98 -1.51 -7.97 -3.34
C TYR A 98 -1.89 -9.41 -3.73
N ASP A 99 -2.02 -9.69 -5.02
CA ASP A 99 -2.31 -11.02 -5.58
C ASP A 99 -1.02 -11.86 -5.66
N PHE A 100 -0.69 -12.57 -4.57
CA PHE A 100 0.56 -13.35 -4.45
C PHE A 100 0.53 -14.66 -5.23
N ASP A 101 -0.61 -15.34 -5.26
CA ASP A 101 -0.76 -16.62 -5.94
C ASP A 101 -1.22 -16.49 -7.40
N LYS A 102 -1.44 -15.24 -7.85
CA LYS A 102 -1.88 -14.87 -9.20
C LYS A 102 -3.21 -15.50 -9.60
N ASN A 103 -4.10 -15.68 -8.64
CA ASN A 103 -5.44 -16.21 -8.86
C ASN A 103 -6.46 -15.12 -9.25
N GLY A 104 -6.08 -13.84 -9.18
CA GLY A 104 -6.90 -12.66 -9.46
C GLY A 104 -7.70 -12.17 -8.25
N VAL A 105 -7.36 -12.63 -7.04
CA VAL A 105 -7.87 -12.14 -5.76
C VAL A 105 -6.67 -11.64 -4.96
N ASP A 106 -6.70 -10.37 -4.55
CA ASP A 106 -5.62 -9.83 -3.72
C ASP A 106 -5.74 -10.36 -2.28
N GLU A 107 -4.64 -10.86 -1.74
CA GLU A 107 -4.50 -11.19 -0.33
C GLU A 107 -4.31 -9.92 0.49
N LEU A 108 -4.81 -9.96 1.73
CA LEU A 108 -4.51 -8.98 2.76
C LEU A 108 -3.28 -9.42 3.56
N LEU A 109 -2.21 -8.62 3.54
CA LEU A 109 -1.12 -8.74 4.50
C LEU A 109 -1.27 -7.66 5.55
N VAL A 110 -1.20 -8.06 6.83
CA VAL A 110 -1.10 -7.13 7.96
C VAL A 110 0.29 -7.22 8.56
N ALA A 111 0.90 -6.08 8.83
CA ALA A 111 2.26 -5.97 9.35
C ALA A 111 2.34 -4.98 10.51
N THR A 112 3.31 -5.14 11.43
CA THR A 112 3.73 -4.05 12.30
C THR A 112 4.51 -3.01 11.49
N THR A 113 4.38 -1.75 11.86
CA THR A 113 5.12 -0.64 11.25
C THR A 113 6.05 -0.03 12.28
N SER A 114 7.35 0.01 11.97
CA SER A 114 8.36 0.65 12.80
C SER A 114 8.44 2.16 12.53
N ARG A 115 9.14 2.90 13.42
CA ARG A 115 9.31 4.36 13.26
C ARG A 115 10.13 4.77 12.05
N ASP A 116 10.90 3.87 11.48
CA ASP A 116 11.64 4.05 10.23
C ASP A 116 10.88 3.49 9.01
N ASN A 117 9.56 3.28 9.17
CA ASN A 117 8.62 2.80 8.14
C ASN A 117 8.95 1.41 7.57
N LYS A 118 9.56 0.53 8.39
CA LYS A 118 9.75 -0.87 8.01
C LYS A 118 8.57 -1.70 8.45
N HIS A 119 8.22 -2.69 7.65
CA HIS A 119 7.05 -3.53 7.84
C HIS A 119 7.46 -4.97 8.11
N ALA A 120 6.95 -5.55 9.21
CA ALA A 120 7.13 -6.96 9.55
C ALA A 120 5.76 -7.65 9.53
N ILE A 121 5.56 -8.58 8.60
CA ILE A 121 4.28 -9.26 8.38
C ILE A 121 3.90 -10.07 9.62
N LEU A 122 2.66 -9.90 10.06
CA LEU A 122 2.05 -10.60 11.17
C LEU A 122 1.00 -11.62 10.74
N ASP A 123 0.24 -11.30 9.71
CA ASP A 123 -0.96 -12.04 9.33
C ASP A 123 -1.18 -11.94 7.81
N ILE A 124 -1.67 -13.03 7.24
CA ILE A 124 -2.04 -13.13 5.83
C ILE A 124 -3.46 -13.68 5.75
N ARG A 125 -4.30 -13.02 4.97
CA ARG A 125 -5.69 -13.41 4.70
C ARG A 125 -5.93 -13.48 3.20
N THR A 126 -6.86 -14.35 2.81
CA THR A 126 -7.39 -14.41 1.44
C THR A 126 -8.91 -14.48 1.45
N ILE A 127 -9.55 -14.32 0.30
CA ILE A 127 -11.00 -14.48 0.14
C ILE A 127 -11.27 -15.74 -0.70
N VAL A 128 -11.91 -16.71 -0.10
CA VAL A 128 -12.35 -17.95 -0.76
C VAL A 128 -13.87 -18.04 -0.65
N ASP A 129 -14.57 -18.21 -1.76
CA ASP A 129 -16.02 -18.32 -1.82
C ASP A 129 -16.76 -17.19 -1.07
N GLY A 130 -16.25 -15.95 -1.19
CA GLY A 130 -16.82 -14.76 -0.54
C GLY A 130 -16.64 -14.72 0.98
N LYS A 131 -15.68 -15.46 1.53
CA LYS A 131 -15.36 -15.47 2.96
C LYS A 131 -13.87 -15.20 3.17
N VAL A 132 -13.56 -14.42 4.20
CA VAL A 132 -12.18 -14.21 4.63
C VAL A 132 -11.65 -15.47 5.31
N VAL A 133 -10.53 -15.96 4.82
CA VAL A 133 -9.81 -17.14 5.34
C VAL A 133 -8.47 -16.70 5.90
N GLN A 134 -8.12 -17.20 7.08
CA GLN A 134 -6.80 -16.98 7.70
C GLN A 134 -5.78 -17.95 7.11
N VAL A 135 -4.83 -17.39 6.36
CA VAL A 135 -3.76 -18.15 5.72
C VAL A 135 -2.65 -18.50 6.70
N THR A 136 -2.29 -17.55 7.57
CA THR A 136 -1.31 -17.77 8.67
C THR A 136 -2.03 -18.25 9.91
N ASN A 137 -2.03 -19.55 10.16
CA ASN A 137 -2.81 -20.19 11.23
C ASN A 137 -2.00 -21.22 12.04
N ALA A 138 -2.63 -21.92 12.98
CA ALA A 138 -1.97 -22.90 13.84
C ALA A 138 -1.56 -24.18 13.07
N GLU A 139 -2.29 -24.54 12.03
CA GLU A 139 -2.03 -25.77 11.26
C GLU A 139 -0.71 -25.67 10.50
N ASN A 140 -0.37 -24.51 9.98
CA ASN A 140 0.90 -24.24 9.30
C ASN A 140 1.96 -23.64 10.22
N GLN A 141 1.67 -23.51 11.53
CA GLN A 141 2.56 -22.97 12.55
C GLN A 141 2.92 -21.48 12.36
N LEU A 142 2.06 -20.74 11.69
CA LEU A 142 2.20 -19.29 11.42
C LEU A 142 1.20 -18.44 12.22
N SER A 143 0.44 -19.03 13.17
CA SER A 143 -0.54 -18.29 13.97
C SER A 143 0.05 -17.21 14.87
N PHE A 144 1.34 -17.33 15.19
CA PHE A 144 2.07 -16.35 15.96
C PHE A 144 3.40 -16.03 15.28
N ILE A 145 3.45 -14.89 14.60
CA ILE A 145 4.69 -14.33 14.05
C ILE A 145 5.04 -13.14 14.94
N GLY A 146 6.19 -13.22 15.62
CA GLY A 146 6.59 -12.26 16.66
C GLY A 146 7.90 -11.56 16.33
N GLU A 147 8.53 -10.93 17.34
CA GLU A 147 9.69 -10.06 17.18
C GLU A 147 10.89 -10.69 16.44
N ARG A 148 11.12 -12.00 16.68
CA ARG A 148 12.23 -12.75 16.07
C ARG A 148 11.79 -13.69 14.96
N MET A 149 10.61 -13.46 14.44
CA MET A 149 9.98 -14.28 13.42
C MET A 149 9.59 -13.39 12.25
N ASN A 150 10.03 -13.77 11.06
CA ASN A 150 9.74 -13.00 9.84
C ASN A 150 9.29 -13.95 8.75
N ILE A 151 8.21 -13.58 8.08
CA ILE A 151 7.77 -14.20 6.84
C ILE A 151 7.93 -13.18 5.71
N PHE A 152 8.46 -13.63 4.58
CA PHE A 152 8.72 -12.78 3.43
C PHE A 152 8.10 -13.41 2.18
N PRO A 153 7.29 -12.68 1.42
CA PRO A 153 6.87 -13.10 0.09
C PRO A 153 8.06 -13.08 -0.88
N LEU A 154 8.04 -14.00 -1.83
CA LEU A 154 9.01 -14.10 -2.91
C LEU A 154 8.38 -13.71 -4.25
N GLU A 155 9.19 -13.36 -5.24
CA GLU A 155 8.73 -12.92 -6.57
C GLU A 155 7.94 -14.00 -7.33
N ASP A 156 8.12 -15.27 -6.98
CA ASP A 156 7.38 -16.41 -7.53
C ASP A 156 6.05 -16.71 -6.80
N GLY A 157 5.67 -15.88 -5.82
CA GLY A 157 4.44 -16.03 -5.03
C GLY A 157 4.55 -16.99 -3.85
N THR A 158 5.71 -17.61 -3.64
CA THR A 158 5.99 -18.44 -2.45
C THR A 158 6.48 -17.57 -1.28
N PHE A 159 6.71 -18.19 -0.11
CA PHE A 159 7.14 -17.45 1.08
C PHE A 159 8.31 -18.13 1.77
N THR A 160 9.23 -17.33 2.31
CA THR A 160 10.24 -17.79 3.26
C THR A 160 9.89 -17.35 4.68
N TYR A 161 10.16 -18.23 5.64
CA TYR A 161 10.05 -17.93 7.06
C TYR A 161 11.43 -18.08 7.71
N ILE A 162 11.76 -17.13 8.57
CA ILE A 162 12.96 -17.15 9.40
C ILE A 162 12.53 -16.85 10.82
N GLY A 163 12.68 -17.83 11.71
CA GLY A 163 12.44 -17.69 13.14
C GLY A 163 13.73 -17.87 13.93
N ALA A 164 13.85 -17.23 15.10
CA ALA A 164 14.98 -17.39 15.99
C ALA A 164 14.51 -17.55 17.44
N ALA A 165 14.77 -18.72 18.05
CA ALA A 165 14.57 -18.95 19.47
C ALA A 165 15.70 -18.32 20.28
N SER A 166 16.93 -18.28 19.76
CA SER A 166 18.11 -17.63 20.34
C SER A 166 19.02 -17.08 19.24
N ALA A 167 20.15 -16.49 19.60
CA ALA A 167 21.15 -16.03 18.62
C ALA A 167 21.79 -17.17 17.80
N LYS A 168 21.65 -18.42 18.26
CA LYS A 168 22.22 -19.60 17.60
C LYS A 168 21.16 -20.55 17.02
N ASP A 169 19.94 -20.50 17.55
CA ASP A 169 18.87 -21.43 17.21
C ASP A 169 17.89 -20.74 16.24
N HIS A 170 18.10 -20.96 14.96
CA HIS A 170 17.23 -20.44 13.89
C HIS A 170 16.42 -21.57 13.29
N VAL A 171 15.24 -21.23 12.81
CA VAL A 171 14.40 -22.07 11.96
C VAL A 171 14.19 -21.36 10.65
N TYR A 172 14.45 -22.06 9.58
CA TYR A 172 14.21 -21.61 8.21
C TYR A 172 13.13 -22.49 7.60
N ALA A 173 12.16 -21.90 6.93
CA ALA A 173 11.15 -22.68 6.21
C ALA A 173 10.78 -22.02 4.90
N HIS A 174 10.34 -22.84 3.96
CA HIS A 174 9.77 -22.44 2.68
C HIS A 174 8.32 -22.89 2.62
N TYR A 175 7.42 -21.97 2.24
CA TYR A 175 5.99 -22.18 2.10
C TYR A 175 5.53 -21.89 0.69
N LYS A 176 4.53 -22.62 0.23
CA LYS A 176 3.79 -22.37 -1.02
C LYS A 176 2.30 -22.37 -0.75
N TRP A 177 1.52 -21.81 -1.65
CA TRP A 177 0.07 -21.95 -1.62
C TRP A 177 -0.33 -23.41 -1.86
N ASN A 178 -1.39 -23.84 -1.19
CA ASN A 178 -2.07 -25.09 -1.53
C ASN A 178 -2.83 -24.94 -2.86
N GLU A 179 -3.33 -26.06 -3.40
CA GLU A 179 -4.03 -26.08 -4.69
C GLU A 179 -5.27 -25.17 -4.76
N THR A 180 -5.87 -24.86 -3.62
CA THR A 180 -7.08 -24.02 -3.53
C THR A 180 -6.79 -22.55 -3.26
N GLY A 181 -5.53 -22.15 -3.05
CA GLY A 181 -5.15 -20.77 -2.69
C GLY A 181 -5.67 -20.35 -1.29
N SER A 182 -6.05 -21.31 -0.44
CA SER A 182 -6.67 -21.02 0.87
C SER A 182 -5.73 -21.13 2.06
N ALA A 183 -4.55 -21.71 1.89
CA ALA A 183 -3.56 -21.91 2.95
C ALA A 183 -2.13 -21.95 2.40
N LEU A 184 -1.17 -21.67 3.26
CA LEU A 184 0.25 -21.92 3.00
C LEU A 184 0.63 -23.30 3.52
N GLU A 185 1.21 -24.12 2.65
CA GLU A 185 1.79 -25.42 2.98
C GLU A 185 3.29 -25.30 3.12
N ARG A 186 3.85 -25.91 4.17
CA ARG A 186 5.28 -25.94 4.39
C ARG A 186 5.93 -26.98 3.48
N VAL A 187 6.80 -26.51 2.58
CA VAL A 187 7.52 -27.33 1.60
C VAL A 187 8.79 -27.93 2.21
N LYS A 188 9.56 -27.11 2.95
CA LYS A 188 10.84 -27.47 3.55
C LYS A 188 11.04 -26.70 4.85
N GLU A 189 11.71 -27.33 5.81
CA GLU A 189 12.10 -26.71 7.09
C GLU A 189 13.46 -27.26 7.54
N GLY A 190 14.21 -26.46 8.25
CA GLY A 190 15.50 -26.85 8.85
C GLY A 190 16.10 -25.73 9.68
N THR A 191 17.26 -26.01 10.26
CA THR A 191 17.97 -25.08 11.16
C THR A 191 19.11 -24.33 10.48
N THR A 192 19.32 -24.57 9.20
CA THR A 192 20.40 -23.96 8.41
C THR A 192 19.85 -23.19 7.20
N PRO A 193 20.53 -22.12 6.74
CA PRO A 193 20.06 -21.28 5.63
C PRO A 193 19.87 -21.99 4.29
N ASP A 194 20.46 -23.16 4.06
CA ASP A 194 20.32 -23.96 2.85
C ASP A 194 18.87 -24.36 2.54
N VAL A 195 18.00 -24.28 3.55
CA VAL A 195 16.54 -24.48 3.37
C VAL A 195 15.93 -23.47 2.39
N ILE A 196 16.45 -22.23 2.41
CA ILE A 196 15.99 -21.11 1.63
C ILE A 196 16.97 -20.66 0.54
N GLU A 197 18.12 -21.33 0.41
CA GLU A 197 19.05 -21.07 -0.68
C GLU A 197 18.49 -21.46 -2.04
N GLY A 198 18.74 -20.64 -3.05
CA GLY A 198 18.31 -20.90 -4.42
C GLY A 198 16.82 -20.64 -4.69
N LEU A 199 16.06 -20.17 -3.71
CA LEU A 199 14.68 -19.70 -3.93
C LEU A 199 14.65 -18.37 -4.70
N ALA A 200 13.47 -18.00 -5.19
CA ALA A 200 13.25 -16.70 -5.82
C ALA A 200 13.65 -15.54 -4.89
N PRO A 201 14.00 -14.37 -5.43
CA PRO A 201 14.27 -13.20 -4.62
C PRO A 201 13.06 -12.81 -3.76
N LYS A 202 13.31 -12.12 -2.65
CA LYS A 202 12.23 -11.51 -1.87
C LYS A 202 11.50 -10.49 -2.74
N LEU A 203 10.18 -10.55 -2.71
CA LEU A 203 9.36 -9.55 -3.38
C LEU A 203 9.61 -8.19 -2.71
N ASN A 204 9.98 -7.22 -3.53
CA ASN A 204 10.15 -5.85 -3.07
C ASN A 204 8.80 -5.15 -3.05
N ILE A 205 8.24 -4.97 -1.86
CA ILE A 205 7.04 -4.15 -1.63
C ILE A 205 7.53 -2.79 -1.12
N PRO A 206 7.29 -1.69 -1.87
CA PRO A 206 7.71 -0.37 -1.43
C PRO A 206 7.09 -0.01 -0.08
N GLU A 207 7.86 0.62 0.82
CA GLU A 207 7.39 0.97 2.16
C GLU A 207 6.21 1.94 2.14
N ASN A 208 6.06 2.73 1.09
CA ASN A 208 4.98 3.69 0.93
C ASN A 208 3.69 3.10 0.32
N ASP A 209 3.70 1.84 -0.08
CA ASP A 209 2.50 1.17 -0.61
C ASP A 209 1.64 0.55 0.52
N TRP A 210 2.14 0.57 1.74
CA TRP A 210 1.42 0.07 2.90
C TRP A 210 0.47 1.13 3.46
N TYR A 211 -0.76 0.72 3.76
CA TYR A 211 -1.82 1.57 4.33
C TYR A 211 -1.98 1.28 5.82
N PRO A 212 -2.11 2.31 6.69
CA PRO A 212 -2.44 2.09 8.10
C PRO A 212 -3.74 1.30 8.26
N VAL A 213 -3.82 0.42 9.25
CA VAL A 213 -5.04 -0.38 9.53
C VAL A 213 -6.26 0.49 9.90
N GLN A 214 -6.05 1.76 10.21
CA GLN A 214 -7.10 2.75 10.42
C GLN A 214 -7.84 3.13 9.13
N TRP A 215 -7.22 2.92 7.97
CA TRP A 215 -7.80 3.23 6.66
C TRP A 215 -8.48 2.00 6.10
N TYR A 216 -9.81 2.00 6.18
CA TYR A 216 -10.59 0.90 5.67
C TYR A 216 -10.55 0.81 4.14
N ILE A 217 -10.69 -0.40 3.65
CA ILE A 217 -10.86 -0.67 2.23
C ILE A 217 -12.25 -0.17 1.83
N THR A 218 -12.31 0.61 0.77
CA THR A 218 -13.55 1.16 0.24
C THR A 218 -13.93 0.48 -1.08
N THR A 219 -15.22 0.44 -1.40
CA THR A 219 -15.67 -0.06 -2.70
C THR A 219 -15.25 0.88 -3.84
N PRO A 220 -15.10 0.40 -5.08
CA PRO A 220 -14.80 1.25 -6.22
C PRO A 220 -15.83 2.38 -6.43
N GLU A 221 -17.11 2.13 -6.12
CA GLU A 221 -18.17 3.13 -6.19
C GLU A 221 -17.95 4.24 -5.16
N LYS A 222 -17.62 3.87 -3.93
CA LYS A 222 -17.32 4.80 -2.85
C LYS A 222 -16.04 5.60 -3.14
N GLN A 223 -15.00 4.95 -3.68
CA GLN A 223 -13.79 5.65 -4.14
C GLN A 223 -14.10 6.69 -5.22
N LYS A 224 -14.99 6.37 -6.17
CA LYS A 224 -15.44 7.34 -7.19
C LYS A 224 -16.25 8.49 -6.59
N GLU A 225 -17.05 8.22 -5.58
CA GLU A 225 -17.80 9.26 -4.85
C GLU A 225 -16.84 10.19 -4.10
N MET A 226 -15.87 9.64 -3.37
CA MET A 226 -14.82 10.38 -2.68
C MET A 226 -13.98 11.22 -3.64
N ALA A 227 -13.64 10.67 -4.82
CA ALA A 227 -12.89 11.40 -5.85
C ALA A 227 -13.68 12.59 -6.45
N LYS A 228 -15.01 12.61 -6.34
CA LYS A 228 -15.85 13.75 -6.75
C LYS A 228 -15.85 14.87 -5.70
N ALA A 229 -15.65 14.55 -4.44
CA ALA A 229 -15.56 15.51 -3.34
C ALA A 229 -14.14 16.10 -3.27
N LYS A 230 -13.72 16.79 -4.35
CA LYS A 230 -12.41 17.46 -4.37
C LYS A 230 -12.37 18.59 -3.35
N LEU A 231 -11.20 18.73 -2.70
CA LEU A 231 -10.94 19.86 -1.82
C LEU A 231 -11.05 21.18 -2.60
N ASP A 232 -11.91 22.07 -2.13
CA ASP A 232 -11.99 23.47 -2.60
C ASP A 232 -11.13 24.36 -1.70
N LEU A 233 -9.86 24.52 -2.11
CA LEU A 233 -8.90 25.32 -1.31
C LEU A 233 -9.30 26.78 -1.17
N GLN A 234 -10.01 27.35 -2.14
CA GLN A 234 -10.47 28.74 -2.05
C GLN A 234 -11.65 28.87 -1.08
N ALA A 235 -12.61 27.95 -1.13
CA ALA A 235 -13.69 27.89 -0.15
C ALA A 235 -13.14 27.72 1.28
N ILE A 236 -12.22 26.78 1.49
CA ILE A 236 -11.58 26.53 2.79
C ILE A 236 -10.86 27.79 3.29
N LYS A 237 -10.11 28.48 2.45
CA LYS A 237 -9.43 29.73 2.77
C LYS A 237 -10.38 30.84 3.19
N ASN A 238 -11.60 30.83 2.64
CA ASN A 238 -12.65 31.78 2.95
C ASN A 238 -13.56 31.35 4.13
N GLY A 239 -13.27 30.18 4.76
CA GLY A 239 -14.00 29.69 5.93
C GLY A 239 -15.17 28.76 5.64
N ASP A 240 -15.32 28.32 4.39
CA ASP A 240 -16.25 27.25 4.04
C ASP A 240 -15.51 25.91 4.00
N TYR A 241 -15.75 25.09 5.01
CA TYR A 241 -15.08 23.80 5.17
C TYR A 241 -15.88 22.62 4.61
N THR A 242 -16.93 22.87 3.84
CA THR A 242 -17.81 21.81 3.28
C THR A 242 -17.02 20.74 2.55
N SER A 243 -15.99 21.11 1.80
CA SER A 243 -15.14 20.15 1.09
C SER A 243 -14.17 19.36 1.98
N LEU A 244 -13.92 19.83 3.22
CA LEU A 244 -13.15 19.12 4.23
C LEU A 244 -13.99 18.21 5.13
N LYS A 245 -15.32 18.35 5.13
CA LYS A 245 -16.22 17.62 6.01
C LYS A 245 -15.92 16.13 6.04
N GLY A 246 -15.93 15.54 7.25
CA GLY A 246 -15.70 14.13 7.52
C GLY A 246 -14.57 13.89 8.51
N THR A 247 -14.23 12.63 8.67
CA THR A 247 -13.20 12.16 9.59
C THR A 247 -11.92 11.86 8.83
N TRP A 248 -10.80 12.39 9.32
CA TRP A 248 -9.47 12.24 8.74
C TRP A 248 -8.55 11.60 9.76
N VAL A 249 -7.85 10.53 9.39
CA VAL A 249 -7.04 9.72 10.32
C VAL A 249 -5.64 9.51 9.77
N ASP A 250 -4.61 9.69 10.59
CA ASP A 250 -3.23 9.32 10.27
C ASP A 250 -2.92 7.87 10.63
N GLY A 251 -1.72 7.41 10.30
CA GLY A 251 -1.28 6.03 10.56
C GLY A 251 -1.13 5.67 12.04
N THR A 252 -1.12 6.65 12.95
CA THR A 252 -1.08 6.43 14.41
C THR A 252 -2.46 6.37 15.02
N GLY A 253 -3.50 6.71 14.24
CA GLY A 253 -4.88 6.82 14.69
C GLY A 253 -5.25 8.19 15.24
N HIS A 254 -4.36 9.18 15.12
CA HIS A 254 -4.71 10.57 15.41
C HIS A 254 -5.76 11.05 14.40
N THR A 255 -6.76 11.77 14.88
CA THR A 255 -7.97 12.05 14.10
C THR A 255 -8.27 13.54 14.08
N PHE A 256 -8.56 14.06 12.88
CA PHE A 256 -9.25 15.32 12.68
C PHE A 256 -10.68 15.07 12.23
N ILE A 257 -11.64 15.77 12.85
CA ILE A 257 -13.05 15.75 12.43
C ILE A 257 -13.42 17.14 11.96
N PHE A 258 -13.98 17.25 10.77
CA PHE A 258 -14.45 18.51 10.22
C PHE A 258 -15.96 18.48 9.98
N ASP A 259 -16.63 19.56 10.36
CA ASP A 259 -17.94 19.93 9.86
C ASP A 259 -17.85 21.11 8.89
N GLU A 260 -18.99 21.66 8.49
CA GLU A 260 -19.05 22.80 7.58
C GLU A 260 -18.49 24.09 8.20
N LYS A 261 -18.31 24.14 9.53
CA LYS A 261 -17.78 25.29 10.28
C LYS A 261 -16.29 25.18 10.56
N GLY A 262 -15.68 24.01 10.29
CA GLY A 262 -14.26 23.78 10.47
C GLY A 262 -13.93 22.59 11.35
N LEU A 263 -12.79 22.65 12.03
CA LEU A 263 -12.32 21.59 12.91
C LEU A 263 -13.23 21.47 14.15
N VAL A 264 -13.80 20.28 14.35
CA VAL A 264 -14.59 19.91 15.53
C VAL A 264 -13.64 19.47 16.63
N ASP A 265 -13.18 20.42 17.42
CA ASP A 265 -12.30 20.20 18.57
C ASP A 265 -12.61 21.26 19.64
N GLU A 266 -12.60 20.87 20.92
CA GLU A 266 -12.89 21.80 22.01
C GLU A 266 -11.73 22.76 22.30
N ASN A 267 -10.49 22.30 22.11
CA ASN A 267 -9.27 22.95 22.54
C ASN A 267 -8.45 23.55 21.41
N TYR A 268 -8.62 23.04 20.19
CA TYR A 268 -7.79 23.37 19.02
C TYR A 268 -8.61 23.99 17.90
N GLU A 269 -7.96 24.78 17.08
CA GLU A 269 -8.56 25.39 15.89
C GLU A 269 -7.58 25.45 14.72
N MET A 270 -8.10 25.56 13.52
CA MET A 270 -7.34 26.00 12.35
C MET A 270 -7.45 27.51 12.19
N LYS A 271 -6.30 28.18 12.12
CA LYS A 271 -6.23 29.64 12.09
C LYS A 271 -6.38 30.15 10.66
N LEU A 272 -7.60 30.50 10.26
CA LEU A 272 -7.94 30.97 8.92
C LEU A 272 -7.04 32.11 8.42
N SER A 273 -6.74 33.08 9.29
CA SER A 273 -5.92 34.24 8.92
C SER A 273 -4.49 33.89 8.50
N SER A 274 -4.06 32.67 8.76
CA SER A 274 -2.72 32.19 8.40
C SER A 274 -2.69 31.40 7.09
N PHE A 275 -3.84 31.10 6.48
CA PHE A 275 -3.89 30.26 5.29
C PHE A 275 -3.31 30.94 4.06
N LYS A 276 -2.34 30.27 3.44
CA LYS A 276 -1.69 30.67 2.19
C LYS A 276 -1.66 29.48 1.24
N GLU A 277 -1.93 29.74 -0.01
CA GLU A 277 -1.77 28.72 -1.07
C GLU A 277 -0.35 28.77 -1.63
N ASN A 278 0.28 27.60 -1.76
CA ASN A 278 1.57 27.45 -2.37
C ASN A 278 1.55 26.21 -3.31
N LYS A 279 1.63 26.45 -4.61
CA LYS A 279 1.67 25.41 -5.66
C LYS A 279 0.57 24.34 -5.51
N GLY A 280 -0.66 24.77 -5.19
CA GLY A 280 -1.81 23.88 -5.03
C GLY A 280 -1.94 23.21 -3.65
N THR A 281 -1.05 23.49 -2.71
CA THR A 281 -1.18 23.11 -1.28
C THR A 281 -1.65 24.33 -0.50
N LEU A 282 -2.66 24.17 0.37
CA LEU A 282 -3.08 25.21 1.29
C LEU A 282 -2.34 25.02 2.63
N ILE A 283 -1.59 26.04 3.04
CA ILE A 283 -0.76 26.01 4.25
C ILE A 283 -1.32 27.00 5.26
N GLY A 284 -1.54 26.55 6.49
CA GLY A 284 -2.07 27.37 7.56
C GLY A 284 -1.51 27.02 8.93
N GLY A 285 -2.08 27.59 9.97
CA GLY A 285 -1.78 27.29 11.36
C GLY A 285 -2.84 26.38 11.97
N TYR A 286 -2.39 25.43 12.77
CA TYR A 286 -3.18 24.62 13.67
C TYR A 286 -2.67 24.81 15.09
N GLY A 287 -3.51 25.08 16.04
CA GLY A 287 -3.05 25.29 17.41
C GLY A 287 -4.19 25.52 18.42
N PRO A 288 -3.83 25.66 19.70
CA PRO A 288 -4.81 25.86 20.75
C PRO A 288 -5.66 27.10 20.51
N LYS A 289 -6.97 26.99 20.83
CA LYS A 289 -7.86 28.12 20.92
C LYS A 289 -7.37 29.02 22.07
N ASN A 290 -7.50 30.31 21.91
CA ASN A 290 -7.19 31.29 22.95
C ASN A 290 -5.70 31.42 23.37
N LEU A 291 -4.78 30.77 22.67
CA LEU A 291 -3.35 30.95 22.92
C LEU A 291 -2.66 31.51 21.67
N PRO A 292 -1.86 32.60 21.85
CA PRO A 292 -1.14 33.18 20.71
C PRO A 292 0.08 32.36 20.28
N VAL A 293 0.51 31.42 21.12
CA VAL A 293 1.69 30.57 20.93
C VAL A 293 1.34 29.10 21.10
N GLY A 294 2.15 28.23 20.53
CA GLY A 294 1.91 26.80 20.52
C GLY A 294 1.04 26.41 19.34
N GLY A 295 1.57 25.55 18.51
CA GLY A 295 0.86 25.07 17.32
C GLY A 295 1.81 24.45 16.32
N ALA A 296 1.24 24.00 15.23
CA ALA A 296 1.93 23.39 14.12
C ALA A 296 1.48 24.02 12.79
N ALA A 297 2.25 23.85 11.75
CA ALA A 297 1.76 24.09 10.41
C ALA A 297 0.77 23.00 10.03
N VAL A 298 -0.28 23.37 9.34
CA VAL A 298 -1.22 22.44 8.71
C VAL A 298 -1.17 22.62 7.21
N TYR A 299 -1.13 21.51 6.49
CA TYR A 299 -1.09 21.43 5.05
C TYR A 299 -2.32 20.66 4.58
N ILE A 300 -3.12 21.29 3.73
CA ILE A 300 -4.30 20.68 3.10
C ILE A 300 -3.94 20.48 1.64
N ILE A 301 -3.88 19.23 1.18
CA ILE A 301 -3.24 18.83 -0.06
C ILE A 301 -4.23 18.03 -0.88
N PRO A 302 -4.70 18.56 -2.02
CA PRO A 302 -5.54 17.82 -2.95
C PRO A 302 -4.83 16.60 -3.54
N GLY A 303 -5.60 15.59 -3.90
CA GLY A 303 -5.10 14.43 -4.62
C GLY A 303 -4.39 14.81 -5.92
N GLY A 304 -3.28 14.14 -6.20
CA GLY A 304 -2.43 14.42 -7.35
C GLY A 304 -1.53 15.66 -7.21
N VAL A 305 -1.64 16.43 -6.11
CA VAL A 305 -0.80 17.60 -5.85
C VAL A 305 0.33 17.21 -4.89
N PRO A 306 1.60 17.43 -5.25
CA PRO A 306 2.71 17.27 -4.30
C PRO A 306 2.61 18.28 -3.15
N MET A 307 2.86 17.82 -1.93
CA MET A 307 3.01 18.73 -0.80
C MET A 307 4.21 19.65 -1.04
N THR A 308 4.03 20.95 -0.85
CA THR A 308 5.11 21.93 -0.96
C THR A 308 5.35 22.62 0.37
N ALA A 309 6.60 22.75 0.76
CA ALA A 309 6.99 23.44 1.98
C ALA A 309 7.19 24.95 1.71
N ASP A 310 6.61 25.79 2.57
CA ASP A 310 6.64 27.26 2.41
C ASP A 310 8.07 27.84 2.55
N ARG A 311 9.00 27.14 3.18
CA ARG A 311 10.33 27.65 3.53
C ARG A 311 11.49 26.68 3.28
N ASN A 312 11.25 25.60 2.57
CA ASN A 312 12.29 24.60 2.32
C ASN A 312 12.21 24.09 0.88
N ASP A 313 12.99 24.68 0.01
CA ASP A 313 13.07 24.30 -1.41
C ASP A 313 13.70 22.91 -1.64
N THR A 314 14.28 22.29 -0.61
CA THR A 314 14.85 20.94 -0.69
C THR A 314 13.89 19.85 -0.23
N PHE A 315 12.74 20.22 0.32
CA PHE A 315 11.74 19.22 0.71
C PHE A 315 11.15 18.55 -0.53
N VAL A 316 11.19 17.23 -0.52
CA VAL A 316 10.54 16.37 -1.51
C VAL A 316 9.41 15.66 -0.81
N ASP A 317 8.19 15.76 -1.35
CA ASP A 317 7.04 15.03 -0.84
C ASP A 317 7.32 13.52 -0.94
N PRO A 318 7.32 12.79 0.18
CA PRO A 318 7.60 11.36 0.17
C PRO A 318 6.51 10.53 -0.50
N ILE A 319 5.35 11.16 -0.77
CA ILE A 319 4.15 10.46 -1.21
C ILE A 319 3.58 11.09 -2.46
N GLN A 320 3.50 10.31 -3.54
CA GLN A 320 2.69 10.64 -4.71
C GLN A 320 1.39 9.84 -4.64
N THR A 321 0.27 10.51 -4.42
CA THR A 321 -1.05 9.89 -4.30
C THR A 321 -2.12 10.75 -4.97
N ASP A 322 -3.13 10.10 -5.51
CA ASP A 322 -4.35 10.72 -6.03
C ASP A 322 -5.38 11.06 -4.94
N LYS A 323 -5.08 10.71 -3.68
CA LYS A 323 -5.95 10.97 -2.54
C LYS A 323 -5.68 12.34 -1.93
N ASP A 324 -6.76 13.02 -1.55
CA ASP A 324 -6.71 14.21 -0.68
C ASP A 324 -6.09 13.83 0.67
N ARG A 325 -5.23 14.70 1.21
CA ARG A 325 -4.58 14.43 2.50
C ARG A 325 -4.32 15.70 3.29
N ILE A 326 -4.24 15.55 4.60
CA ILE A 326 -3.89 16.63 5.54
C ILE A 326 -2.63 16.21 6.29
N PHE A 327 -1.70 17.13 6.43
CA PHE A 327 -0.57 16.97 7.32
C PHE A 327 -0.58 18.11 8.35
N ALA A 328 -0.33 17.79 9.64
CA ALA A 328 -0.13 18.80 10.67
C ALA A 328 1.10 18.43 11.51
N GLY A 329 2.10 19.32 11.56
CA GLY A 329 3.33 19.04 12.27
C GLY A 329 4.27 20.24 12.34
N GLN A 330 5.28 20.11 13.22
CA GLN A 330 6.38 21.08 13.34
C GLN A 330 7.58 20.70 12.47
N GLN A 331 7.63 19.46 12.00
CA GLN A 331 8.63 18.95 11.07
C GLN A 331 7.92 18.44 9.82
N PHE A 332 8.62 18.34 8.71
CA PHE A 332 8.04 17.79 7.48
C PHE A 332 7.83 16.27 7.59
N PRO A 333 6.78 15.73 6.94
CA PRO A 333 6.52 14.30 6.95
C PRO A 333 7.60 13.54 6.19
N ARG A 334 7.87 12.33 6.66
CA ARG A 334 8.82 11.40 6.02
C ARG A 334 8.12 10.21 5.41
N PHE A 335 6.90 9.90 5.88
CA PHE A 335 6.18 8.67 5.54
C PHE A 335 4.71 8.94 5.27
N ALA A 336 4.07 8.07 4.49
CA ALA A 336 2.64 8.10 4.19
C ALA A 336 1.79 8.09 5.47
N SER A 337 2.21 7.33 6.47
CA SER A 337 1.51 7.18 7.74
C SER A 337 1.44 8.46 8.58
N GLU A 338 2.22 9.48 8.25
CA GLU A 338 2.19 10.78 8.95
C GLU A 338 1.11 11.73 8.40
N PHE A 339 0.49 11.37 7.28
CA PHE A 339 -0.63 12.12 6.71
C PHE A 339 -1.98 11.57 7.20
N HIS A 340 -2.94 12.47 7.35
CA HIS A 340 -4.33 12.12 7.61
C HIS A 340 -5.05 11.98 6.27
N TYR A 341 -5.74 10.88 6.11
CA TYR A 341 -6.61 10.61 4.97
C TYR A 341 -8.05 10.51 5.42
N ARG A 342 -8.97 10.92 4.54
CA ARG A 342 -10.39 10.84 4.86
C ARG A 342 -10.79 9.37 4.96
N ILE A 343 -11.44 9.02 6.08
CA ILE A 343 -12.12 7.73 6.26
C ILE A 343 -13.63 7.97 6.12
N ASP A 344 -14.31 6.99 5.59
CA ASP A 344 -15.77 7.02 5.54
C ASP A 344 -16.35 6.75 6.92
N ASP A 345 -17.37 7.50 7.28
CA ASP A 345 -18.20 7.24 8.45
C ASP A 345 -19.29 6.23 8.12
#